data_a8d6068d8439d5daeef0332e2d67521b
#
_entry.id   a8d6068d8439d5daeef0332e2d67521b
#
_cell.length_a   1.000
_cell.length_b   1.000
_cell.length_c   1.000
_cell.angle_alpha   90.00
_cell.angle_beta   90.00
_cell.angle_gamma   90.00
#
_symmetry.space_group_name_H-M   'P 1'
#
loop_
_entity.id
_entity.type
_entity.pdbx_description
1 polymer ?
#
loop_
_entity_poly.entity_id
_entity_poly.type
_entity_poly.pdbx_seq_one_letter_code
_entity_poly.pdbx_strand_id
1 'polypeptide(L)'
;MSRIHTSGRTVNSRIIKAVKRIVTLLISLLLVAAVAVVGTFEFCKFQGKKTALPDVSQNSNYMEIIEYNGKKYKYNENIFSVAFLGVDREEFLSADETDFVGASDAMMVITVDIKTGEAKVIALPRDIMVEMDTFIDGTDEIQNEEVHQLYLAYSYGDGGELSCQNAVDTISRVLYYVTIQKYYALDLSGIAALNDSIGGVVLKSKYDFPKYGIKTGDVITLKGDMAESYVRSRDTDTITASLDRLDRQVQYVESFFSQVAPAVMTDFSKISQLYNVGSQYSQTNLSLSDITYLASVLMSKGTLNFETYTIQGEMKSYEDETLEDTVHAAFYPDEDSVMQTVLDVFYTRIG
;
A
#
# COMPACT_ATOMS: atom_id res chain seq x y z
N MET A 1 15.01 -79.86 33.09
CA MET A 1 13.88 -79.18 32.44
C MET A 1 13.93 -77.71 32.87
N SER A 2 14.47 -76.88 32.01
CA SER A 2 14.64 -75.41 32.23
C SER A 2 13.45 -74.64 31.61
N ARG A 3 12.70 -73.84 32.43
CA ARG A 3 11.62 -72.95 31.97
C ARG A 3 12.24 -71.67 31.47
N ILE A 4 12.19 -71.44 30.18
CA ILE A 4 12.56 -70.19 29.58
C ILE A 4 11.38 -69.22 29.78
N HIS A 5 11.63 -68.11 30.50
CA HIS A 5 10.67 -67.10 30.79
C HIS A 5 10.41 -66.21 29.55
N THR A 6 9.17 -66.10 29.13
CA THR A 6 8.65 -65.26 28.10
C THR A 6 8.47 -63.83 28.64
N SER A 7 9.56 -63.07 28.88
CA SER A 7 9.53 -61.71 29.40
C SER A 7 9.46 -60.64 28.28
N GLY A 8 9.75 -61.00 27.03
CA GLY A 8 9.86 -60.01 25.94
C GLY A 8 8.54 -59.47 25.35
N ARG A 9 7.43 -60.23 25.48
CA ARG A 9 6.15 -59.82 24.85
C ARG A 9 5.39 -58.70 25.56
N THR A 10 5.53 -58.56 26.86
CA THR A 10 4.81 -57.56 27.67
C THR A 10 5.43 -56.16 27.61
N VAL A 11 6.74 -56.06 27.47
CA VAL A 11 7.47 -54.78 27.33
C VAL A 11 7.14 -54.15 25.99
N ASN A 12 7.12 -54.92 24.90
CA ASN A 12 6.82 -54.42 23.55
C ASN A 12 5.37 -53.88 23.44
N SER A 13 4.40 -54.49 24.11
CA SER A 13 3.00 -54.01 24.09
C SER A 13 2.80 -52.70 24.84
N ARG A 14 3.57 -52.44 25.91
CA ARG A 14 3.54 -51.16 26.66
C ARG A 14 4.17 -50.04 25.87
N ILE A 15 5.28 -50.29 25.20
CA ILE A 15 5.95 -49.32 24.32
C ILE A 15 5.03 -48.94 23.13
N ILE A 16 4.43 -49.93 22.47
CA ILE A 16 3.48 -49.66 21.35
C ILE A 16 2.27 -48.85 21.83
N LYS A 17 1.73 -49.12 23.01
CA LYS A 17 0.62 -48.34 23.58
C LYS A 17 1.06 -46.90 23.92
N ALA A 18 2.25 -46.71 24.46
CA ALA A 18 2.81 -45.41 24.76
C ALA A 18 3.04 -44.60 23.47
N VAL A 19 3.64 -45.20 22.44
CA VAL A 19 3.85 -44.55 21.13
C VAL A 19 2.51 -44.18 20.49
N LYS A 20 1.52 -45.06 20.49
CA LYS A 20 0.17 -44.75 19.98
C LYS A 20 -0.46 -43.55 20.72
N ARG A 21 -0.34 -43.47 22.05
CA ARG A 21 -0.84 -42.34 22.83
C ARG A 21 -0.13 -41.04 22.48
N ILE A 22 1.20 -41.07 22.34
CA ILE A 22 1.98 -39.88 21.94
C ILE A 22 1.58 -39.42 20.55
N VAL A 23 1.47 -40.32 19.57
CA VAL A 23 1.03 -40.00 18.21
C VAL A 23 -0.39 -39.45 18.20
N THR A 24 -1.32 -39.99 18.96
CA THR A 24 -2.68 -39.48 19.07
C THR A 24 -2.70 -38.09 19.69
N LEU A 25 -1.89 -37.82 20.73
CA LEU A 25 -1.75 -36.49 21.34
C LEU A 25 -1.16 -35.47 20.35
N LEU A 26 -0.14 -35.85 19.59
CA LEU A 26 0.45 -35.00 18.57
C LEU A 26 -0.57 -34.65 17.47
N ILE A 27 -1.30 -35.65 16.98
CA ILE A 27 -2.36 -35.44 15.99
C ILE A 27 -3.47 -34.53 16.54
N SER A 28 -3.91 -34.75 17.79
CA SER A 28 -4.92 -33.89 18.41
C SER A 28 -4.43 -32.46 18.61
N LEU A 29 -3.16 -32.26 18.97
CA LEU A 29 -2.54 -30.95 19.11
C LEU A 29 -2.46 -30.23 17.75
N LEU A 30 -2.08 -30.94 16.69
CA LEU A 30 -2.04 -30.40 15.32
C LEU A 30 -3.44 -30.02 14.83
N LEU A 31 -4.47 -30.82 15.14
CA LEU A 31 -5.85 -30.51 14.80
C LEU A 31 -6.34 -29.25 15.55
N VAL A 32 -6.04 -29.14 16.85
CA VAL A 32 -6.38 -27.95 17.64
C VAL A 32 -5.67 -26.71 17.09
N ALA A 33 -4.38 -26.83 16.74
CA ALA A 33 -3.64 -25.75 16.13
C ALA A 33 -4.24 -25.33 14.78
N ALA A 34 -4.60 -26.28 13.92
CA ALA A 34 -5.24 -26.02 12.63
C ALA A 34 -6.59 -25.32 12.81
N VAL A 35 -7.43 -25.78 13.75
CA VAL A 35 -8.72 -25.13 14.06
C VAL A 35 -8.51 -23.72 14.61
N ALA A 36 -7.50 -23.51 15.45
CA ALA A 36 -7.17 -22.18 15.96
C ALA A 36 -6.75 -21.22 14.83
N VAL A 37 -5.91 -21.67 13.90
CA VAL A 37 -5.47 -20.85 12.74
C VAL A 37 -6.66 -20.48 11.85
N VAL A 38 -7.52 -21.45 11.50
CA VAL A 38 -8.72 -21.20 10.70
C VAL A 38 -9.69 -20.28 11.45
N GLY A 39 -9.90 -20.52 12.75
CA GLY A 39 -10.77 -19.69 13.58
C GLY A 39 -10.29 -18.24 13.69
N THR A 40 -8.97 -18.03 13.83
CA THR A 40 -8.37 -16.70 13.86
C THR A 40 -8.55 -16.00 12.51
N PHE A 41 -8.32 -16.70 11.41
CA PHE A 41 -8.52 -16.17 10.07
C PHE A 41 -9.97 -15.73 9.82
N GLU A 42 -10.95 -16.59 10.10
CA GLU A 42 -12.37 -16.28 9.93
C GLU A 42 -12.82 -15.14 10.87
N PHE A 43 -12.27 -15.07 12.07
CA PHE A 43 -12.52 -13.95 12.99
C PHE A 43 -11.97 -12.63 12.45
N CYS A 44 -10.71 -12.60 11.98
CA CYS A 44 -10.12 -11.40 11.37
C CYS A 44 -10.90 -10.97 10.13
N LYS A 45 -11.25 -11.91 9.25
CA LYS A 45 -12.08 -11.65 8.08
C LYS A 45 -13.45 -11.07 8.43
N PHE A 46 -14.10 -11.57 9.47
CA PHE A 46 -15.38 -11.06 9.94
C PHE A 46 -15.27 -9.65 10.50
N GLN A 47 -14.20 -9.34 11.26
CA GLN A 47 -13.95 -8.01 11.78
C GLN A 47 -13.62 -7.02 10.64
N GLY A 48 -12.73 -7.39 9.72
CA GLY A 48 -12.38 -6.56 8.58
C GLY A 48 -13.58 -6.25 7.69
N LYS A 49 -14.50 -7.20 7.51
CA LYS A 49 -15.75 -6.95 6.79
C LYS A 49 -16.61 -5.84 7.39
N LYS A 50 -16.59 -5.67 8.72
CA LYS A 50 -17.36 -4.62 9.40
C LYS A 50 -16.76 -3.22 9.19
N THR A 51 -15.44 -3.14 9.00
CA THR A 51 -14.69 -1.88 8.87
C THR A 51 -14.41 -1.52 7.41
N ALA A 52 -14.71 -2.42 6.46
CA ALA A 52 -14.35 -2.27 5.06
C ALA A 52 -15.23 -1.29 4.26
N LEU A 53 -16.42 -0.97 4.74
CA LEU A 53 -17.31 -0.06 4.01
C LEU A 53 -17.23 1.34 4.60
N PRO A 54 -17.06 2.36 3.74
CA PRO A 54 -17.04 3.74 4.19
C PRO A 54 -18.42 4.15 4.72
N ASP A 55 -18.43 4.91 5.79
CA ASP A 55 -19.60 5.73 6.12
C ASP A 55 -19.54 7.02 5.29
N VAL A 56 -19.93 6.90 4.03
CA VAL A 56 -19.96 8.04 3.09
C VAL A 56 -20.91 9.15 3.53
N SER A 57 -21.84 8.88 4.45
CA SER A 57 -22.78 9.88 4.95
C SER A 57 -22.10 10.99 5.75
N GLN A 58 -20.88 10.78 6.22
CA GLN A 58 -20.08 11.76 6.96
C GLN A 58 -19.27 12.71 6.06
N ASN A 59 -19.12 12.39 4.78
CA ASN A 59 -18.42 13.26 3.84
C ASN A 59 -19.39 14.34 3.31
N SER A 60 -19.20 15.58 3.75
CA SER A 60 -20.05 16.72 3.34
C SER A 60 -19.97 17.02 1.83
N ASN A 61 -18.92 16.60 1.16
CA ASN A 61 -18.67 16.80 -0.26
C ASN A 61 -19.04 15.59 -1.12
N TYR A 62 -19.61 14.55 -0.51
CA TYR A 62 -20.04 13.34 -1.20
C TYR A 62 -21.15 13.62 -2.21
N MET A 63 -20.91 13.25 -3.46
CA MET A 63 -21.91 13.32 -4.53
C MET A 63 -22.35 11.90 -4.92
N GLU A 64 -23.57 11.51 -4.53
CA GLU A 64 -24.11 10.19 -4.86
C GLU A 64 -24.24 9.99 -6.36
N ILE A 65 -24.64 11.03 -7.11
CA ILE A 65 -24.82 10.99 -8.56
C ILE A 65 -24.12 12.18 -9.19
N ILE A 66 -23.28 11.91 -10.19
CA ILE A 66 -22.60 12.90 -11.03
C ILE A 66 -23.13 12.77 -12.44
N GLU A 67 -23.41 13.92 -13.09
CA GLU A 67 -23.65 13.98 -14.53
C GLU A 67 -22.42 14.60 -15.22
N TYR A 68 -21.79 13.85 -16.12
CA TYR A 68 -20.60 14.25 -16.83
C TYR A 68 -20.67 13.81 -18.29
N ASN A 69 -20.43 14.73 -19.22
CA ASN A 69 -20.50 14.50 -20.65
C ASN A 69 -21.82 13.84 -21.10
N GLY A 70 -22.96 14.26 -20.51
CA GLY A 70 -24.30 13.73 -20.83
C GLY A 70 -24.56 12.31 -20.36
N LYS A 71 -23.71 11.78 -19.48
CA LYS A 71 -23.84 10.46 -18.87
C LYS A 71 -24.01 10.62 -17.36
N LYS A 72 -24.74 9.71 -16.74
CA LYS A 72 -24.94 9.68 -15.28
C LYS A 72 -24.13 8.58 -14.63
N TYR A 73 -23.52 8.90 -13.52
CA TYR A 73 -22.67 8.01 -12.75
C TYR A 73 -23.13 8.02 -11.29
N LYS A 74 -23.23 6.84 -10.70
CA LYS A 74 -23.55 6.66 -9.29
C LYS A 74 -22.30 6.18 -8.55
N TYR A 75 -22.04 6.79 -7.37
CA TYR A 75 -20.94 6.36 -6.51
C TYR A 75 -21.05 4.88 -6.14
N ASN A 76 -19.94 4.17 -6.23
CA ASN A 76 -19.89 2.75 -5.88
C ASN A 76 -19.50 2.58 -4.40
N GLU A 77 -20.50 2.40 -3.54
CA GLU A 77 -20.34 2.22 -2.10
C GLU A 77 -19.55 0.95 -1.72
N ASN A 78 -19.24 0.07 -2.68
CA ASN A 78 -18.44 -1.13 -2.44
C ASN A 78 -16.94 -0.90 -2.60
N ILE A 79 -16.50 0.32 -2.90
CA ILE A 79 -15.08 0.63 -3.04
C ILE A 79 -14.45 0.77 -1.66
N PHE A 80 -13.47 -0.07 -1.37
CA PHE A 80 -12.51 0.12 -0.29
C PHE A 80 -11.26 0.81 -0.86
N SER A 81 -10.82 1.91 -0.25
CA SER A 81 -9.69 2.70 -0.73
C SER A 81 -8.63 2.92 0.33
N VAL A 82 -7.38 2.86 -0.10
CA VAL A 82 -6.19 3.07 0.74
C VAL A 82 -5.25 4.04 0.03
N ALA A 83 -4.89 5.14 0.68
CA ALA A 83 -3.77 5.96 0.24
C ALA A 83 -2.46 5.26 0.64
N PHE A 84 -1.65 4.92 -0.34
CA PHE A 84 -0.28 4.45 -0.15
C PHE A 84 0.67 5.65 -0.29
N LEU A 85 1.47 5.88 0.74
CA LEU A 85 2.46 6.96 0.81
C LEU A 85 3.85 6.35 1.00
N GLY A 86 4.77 6.63 0.09
CA GLY A 86 6.19 6.30 0.28
C GLY A 86 6.90 7.51 0.86
N VAL A 87 7.28 7.45 2.14
CA VAL A 87 7.83 8.59 2.87
C VAL A 87 9.35 8.52 2.86
N ASP A 88 9.99 9.59 2.37
CA ASP A 88 11.43 9.81 2.49
C ASP A 88 11.72 10.76 3.65
N ARG A 89 12.43 10.27 4.66
CA ARG A 89 12.83 11.05 5.83
C ARG A 89 14.26 11.55 5.73
N GLU A 90 15.04 11.10 4.75
CA GLU A 90 16.47 11.40 4.65
C GLU A 90 16.78 12.49 3.63
N GLU A 91 15.91 12.73 2.63
CA GLU A 91 16.22 13.61 1.48
C GLU A 91 16.46 15.08 1.85
N PHE A 92 15.98 15.53 3.03
CA PHE A 92 16.00 16.93 3.43
C PHE A 92 16.72 17.23 4.74
N LEU A 93 17.45 16.26 5.30
CA LEU A 93 18.27 16.50 6.48
C LEU A 93 19.49 17.37 6.10
N SER A 94 19.28 18.69 6.00
CA SER A 94 20.37 19.63 6.23
C SER A 94 20.68 19.66 7.72
N ALA A 95 21.96 19.84 8.08
CA ALA A 95 22.45 19.70 9.46
C ALA A 95 21.80 20.67 10.49
N ASP A 96 20.95 21.60 10.04
CA ASP A 96 20.29 22.62 10.85
C ASP A 96 18.77 22.41 11.02
N GLU A 97 18.14 21.45 10.29
CA GLU A 97 16.70 21.20 10.37
C GLU A 97 16.43 19.91 11.17
N THR A 98 16.35 20.05 12.49
CA THR A 98 16.07 18.93 13.42
C THR A 98 14.58 18.52 13.43
N ASP A 99 13.70 19.26 12.75
CA ASP A 99 12.24 19.11 12.85
C ASP A 99 11.60 18.62 11.54
N PHE A 100 12.39 18.23 10.52
CA PHE A 100 11.83 17.71 9.27
C PHE A 100 11.26 16.29 9.50
N VAL A 101 9.96 16.15 9.30
CA VAL A 101 9.20 14.90 9.53
C VAL A 101 9.16 13.95 8.33
N GLY A 102 9.73 14.35 7.19
CA GLY A 102 9.72 13.62 5.94
C GLY A 102 8.73 14.19 4.91
N ALA A 103 8.83 13.70 3.69
CA ALA A 103 7.93 14.03 2.58
C ALA A 103 7.44 12.77 1.87
N SER A 104 6.23 12.78 1.31
CA SER A 104 5.67 11.63 0.61
C SER A 104 6.04 11.64 -0.88
N ASP A 105 7.14 10.99 -1.22
CA ASP A 105 7.71 10.96 -2.57
C ASP A 105 7.00 9.99 -3.55
N ALA A 106 6.20 9.09 -3.03
CA ALA A 106 5.36 8.18 -3.80
C ALA A 106 3.94 8.24 -3.25
N MET A 107 2.98 8.53 -4.11
CA MET A 107 1.57 8.60 -3.72
C MET A 107 0.69 7.84 -4.70
N MET A 108 -0.09 6.90 -4.16
CA MET A 108 -1.03 6.11 -4.92
C MET A 108 -2.32 5.92 -4.12
N VAL A 109 -3.46 5.86 -4.80
CA VAL A 109 -4.69 5.38 -4.17
C VAL A 109 -4.98 3.98 -4.72
N ILE A 110 -4.95 2.99 -3.84
CA ILE A 110 -5.28 1.60 -4.16
C ILE A 110 -6.74 1.38 -3.78
N THR A 111 -7.55 0.93 -4.72
CA THR A 111 -8.96 0.62 -4.48
C THR A 111 -9.26 -0.84 -4.76
N VAL A 112 -10.22 -1.38 -4.00
CA VAL A 112 -10.76 -2.72 -4.21
C VAL A 112 -12.28 -2.63 -4.15
N ASP A 113 -12.95 -3.00 -5.23
CA ASP A 113 -14.38 -3.24 -5.19
C ASP A 113 -14.63 -4.57 -4.47
N ILE A 114 -15.14 -4.50 -3.25
CA ILE A 114 -15.34 -5.69 -2.41
C ILE A 114 -16.44 -6.63 -2.93
N LYS A 115 -17.27 -6.16 -3.86
CA LYS A 115 -18.32 -6.96 -4.50
C LYS A 115 -17.80 -7.72 -5.71
N THR A 116 -16.98 -7.07 -6.55
CA THR A 116 -16.45 -7.68 -7.78
C THR A 116 -15.06 -8.28 -7.59
N GLY A 117 -14.27 -7.76 -6.63
CA GLY A 117 -12.86 -8.09 -6.42
C GLY A 117 -11.93 -7.38 -7.43
N GLU A 118 -12.43 -6.43 -8.19
CA GLU A 118 -11.61 -5.59 -9.05
C GLU A 118 -10.73 -4.68 -8.21
N ALA A 119 -9.45 -4.60 -8.55
CA ALA A 119 -8.49 -3.72 -7.91
C ALA A 119 -7.95 -2.69 -8.90
N LYS A 120 -7.91 -1.43 -8.49
CA LYS A 120 -7.42 -0.32 -9.31
C LYS A 120 -6.43 0.51 -8.52
N VAL A 121 -5.47 1.10 -9.23
CA VAL A 121 -4.44 1.97 -8.65
C VAL A 121 -4.49 3.32 -9.36
N ILE A 122 -4.60 4.40 -8.62
CA ILE A 122 -4.40 5.76 -9.13
C ILE A 122 -3.00 6.20 -8.69
N ALA A 123 -2.12 6.46 -9.65
CA ALA A 123 -0.79 6.99 -9.40
C ALA A 123 -0.82 8.52 -9.54
N LEU A 124 -0.39 9.22 -8.49
CA LEU A 124 -0.40 10.68 -8.44
C LEU A 124 1.02 11.23 -8.58
N PRO A 125 1.29 12.11 -9.56
CA PRO A 125 2.53 12.86 -9.60
C PRO A 125 2.74 13.67 -8.32
N ARG A 126 3.92 13.54 -7.72
CA ARG A 126 4.24 14.21 -6.44
C ARG A 126 4.20 15.73 -6.52
N ASP A 127 4.47 16.27 -7.72
CA ASP A 127 4.60 17.69 -7.98
C ASP A 127 3.26 18.36 -8.36
N ILE A 128 2.10 17.67 -8.17
CA ILE A 128 0.78 18.27 -8.35
C ILE A 128 0.64 19.49 -7.46
N MET A 129 0.34 20.65 -8.09
CA MET A 129 0.00 21.88 -7.37
C MET A 129 -1.43 21.78 -6.85
N VAL A 130 -1.58 21.83 -5.54
CA VAL A 130 -2.88 21.67 -4.87
C VAL A 130 -2.93 22.46 -3.58
N GLU A 131 -4.10 22.97 -3.24
CA GLU A 131 -4.36 23.60 -1.96
C GLU A 131 -4.34 22.54 -0.84
N MET A 132 -3.60 22.83 0.23
CA MET A 132 -3.47 21.94 1.39
C MET A 132 -3.46 22.73 2.69
N ASP A 133 -3.79 22.06 3.78
CA ASP A 133 -3.75 22.66 5.11
C ASP A 133 -2.31 22.70 5.62
N THR A 134 -1.92 23.83 6.21
CA THR A 134 -0.72 23.99 7.02
C THR A 134 -1.11 24.18 8.47
N PHE A 135 -0.32 23.68 9.41
CA PHE A 135 -0.68 23.64 10.82
C PHE A 135 0.21 24.56 11.65
N ILE A 136 -0.30 25.01 12.80
CA ILE A 136 0.50 25.69 13.82
C ILE A 136 1.44 24.66 14.45
N ASP A 137 2.74 24.98 14.52
CA ASP A 137 3.76 24.10 15.04
C ASP A 137 3.37 23.40 16.36
N GLY A 138 3.44 22.08 16.36
CA GLY A 138 3.13 21.25 17.51
C GLY A 138 1.66 21.12 17.86
N THR A 139 0.74 21.52 16.98
CA THR A 139 -0.72 21.39 17.15
C THR A 139 -1.38 20.76 15.93
N ASP A 140 -2.67 20.46 16.06
CA ASP A 140 -3.58 20.05 14.97
C ASP A 140 -4.48 21.20 14.48
N GLU A 141 -4.20 22.45 14.92
CA GLU A 141 -4.92 23.63 14.50
C GLU A 141 -4.41 24.10 13.13
N ILE A 142 -5.32 24.24 12.15
CA ILE A 142 -4.99 24.73 10.82
C ILE A 142 -4.58 26.21 10.93
N GLN A 143 -3.38 26.51 10.42
CA GLN A 143 -2.86 27.86 10.36
C GLN A 143 -3.36 28.57 9.10
N ASN A 144 -3.15 27.94 7.93
CA ASN A 144 -3.52 28.45 6.61
C ASN A 144 -3.92 27.30 5.67
N GLU A 145 -4.55 27.69 4.55
CA GLU A 145 -4.64 26.86 3.34
C GLU A 145 -3.72 27.48 2.28
N GLU A 146 -2.77 26.70 1.77
CA GLU A 146 -1.76 27.19 0.83
C GLU A 146 -1.62 26.23 -0.36
N VAL A 147 -1.22 26.75 -1.53
CA VAL A 147 -1.02 25.94 -2.73
C VAL A 147 0.44 25.54 -2.82
N HIS A 148 0.71 24.25 -2.66
CA HIS A 148 2.05 23.68 -2.75
C HIS A 148 2.03 22.38 -3.57
N GLN A 149 3.22 21.78 -3.80
CA GLN A 149 3.31 20.45 -4.37
C GLN A 149 2.74 19.41 -3.40
N LEU A 150 1.97 18.46 -3.93
CA LEU A 150 1.26 17.42 -3.18
C LEU A 150 2.15 16.66 -2.19
N TYR A 151 3.43 16.43 -2.53
CA TYR A 151 4.36 15.68 -1.66
C TYR A 151 4.62 16.37 -0.32
N LEU A 152 4.42 17.69 -0.24
CA LEU A 152 4.61 18.47 0.99
C LEU A 152 3.47 18.32 1.98
N ALA A 153 2.32 17.82 1.57
CA ALA A 153 1.18 17.63 2.48
C ALA A 153 1.54 16.79 3.71
N TYR A 154 2.39 15.76 3.55
CA TYR A 154 2.89 14.99 4.67
C TYR A 154 3.80 15.80 5.60
N SER A 155 4.63 16.67 5.03
CA SER A 155 5.62 17.46 5.76
C SER A 155 4.99 18.51 6.68
N TYR A 156 3.77 18.96 6.39
CA TYR A 156 3.05 19.94 7.21
C TYR A 156 2.36 19.34 8.45
N GLY A 157 2.50 18.03 8.69
CA GLY A 157 1.98 17.38 9.90
C GLY A 157 3.07 17.09 10.95
N ASP A 158 2.81 16.08 11.75
CA ASP A 158 3.63 15.67 12.90
C ASP A 158 4.63 14.51 12.60
N GLY A 159 4.70 14.06 11.35
CA GLY A 159 5.43 12.85 10.95
C GLY A 159 4.71 11.54 11.33
N GLY A 160 3.51 11.63 11.89
CA GLY A 160 2.69 10.54 12.36
C GLY A 160 1.29 10.52 11.75
N GLU A 161 0.27 10.48 12.61
CA GLU A 161 -1.14 10.39 12.19
C GLU A 161 -1.61 11.65 11.47
N LEU A 162 -1.26 12.84 11.99
CA LEU A 162 -1.64 14.12 11.39
C LEU A 162 -1.05 14.27 9.99
N SER A 163 0.23 13.94 9.80
CA SER A 163 0.88 13.94 8.48
C SER A 163 0.18 13.02 7.48
N CYS A 164 -0.16 11.81 7.93
CA CYS A 164 -0.88 10.86 7.08
C CYS A 164 -2.26 11.37 6.71
N GLN A 165 -3.00 11.94 7.66
CA GLN A 165 -4.35 12.46 7.42
C GLN A 165 -4.31 13.66 6.49
N ASN A 166 -3.38 14.61 6.68
CA ASN A 166 -3.23 15.76 5.80
C ASN A 166 -2.92 15.34 4.35
N ALA A 167 -2.03 14.34 4.18
CA ALA A 167 -1.74 13.79 2.85
C ALA A 167 -2.99 13.13 2.22
N VAL A 168 -3.79 12.38 3.01
CA VAL A 168 -5.04 11.76 2.56
C VAL A 168 -6.06 12.81 2.13
N ASP A 169 -6.26 13.84 2.94
CA ASP A 169 -7.23 14.91 2.68
C ASP A 169 -6.82 15.72 1.44
N THR A 170 -5.52 15.98 1.28
CA THR A 170 -4.98 16.66 0.10
C THR A 170 -5.12 15.80 -1.17
N ILE A 171 -4.84 14.48 -1.11
CA ILE A 171 -5.11 13.54 -2.21
C ILE A 171 -6.60 13.52 -2.55
N SER A 172 -7.46 13.51 -1.54
CA SER A 172 -8.91 13.56 -1.73
C SER A 172 -9.34 14.85 -2.47
N ARG A 173 -8.76 16.01 -2.13
CA ARG A 173 -8.99 17.29 -2.87
C ARG A 173 -8.61 17.15 -4.35
N VAL A 174 -7.44 16.60 -4.66
CA VAL A 174 -7.03 16.33 -6.05
C VAL A 174 -8.05 15.48 -6.79
N LEU A 175 -8.65 14.51 -6.12
CA LEU A 175 -9.62 13.54 -6.66
C LEU A 175 -11.08 13.95 -6.43
N TYR A 176 -11.38 15.24 -6.43
CA TYR A 176 -12.74 15.80 -6.26
C TYR A 176 -13.45 15.29 -5.01
N TYR A 177 -12.70 15.23 -3.89
CA TYR A 177 -13.20 14.89 -2.56
C TYR A 177 -13.79 13.47 -2.43
N VAL A 178 -13.26 12.50 -3.21
CA VAL A 178 -13.61 11.09 -2.99
C VAL A 178 -13.17 10.64 -1.59
N THR A 179 -13.96 9.77 -0.99
CA THR A 179 -13.63 9.23 0.33
C THR A 179 -12.48 8.23 0.23
N ILE A 180 -11.38 8.48 0.95
CA ILE A 180 -10.26 7.56 1.12
C ILE A 180 -10.30 7.08 2.59
N GLN A 181 -10.59 5.78 2.80
CA GLN A 181 -10.89 5.28 4.15
C GLN A 181 -9.65 4.99 4.99
N LYS A 182 -8.57 4.60 4.34
CA LYS A 182 -7.35 4.13 5.00
C LYS A 182 -6.11 4.74 4.39
N TYR A 183 -5.03 4.71 5.17
CA TYR A 183 -3.70 5.04 4.69
C TYR A 183 -2.67 3.99 5.11
N TYR A 184 -1.62 3.90 4.33
CA TYR A 184 -0.42 3.12 4.61
C TYR A 184 0.80 3.96 4.19
N ALA A 185 1.43 4.63 5.15
CA ALA A 185 2.63 5.43 4.95
C ALA A 185 3.86 4.56 5.28
N LEU A 186 4.58 4.15 4.24
CA LEU A 186 5.78 3.32 4.33
C LEU A 186 7.02 4.20 4.26
N ASP A 187 7.87 4.12 5.28
CA ASP A 187 9.23 4.65 5.21
C ASP A 187 10.03 3.91 4.13
N LEU A 188 10.74 4.62 3.28
CA LEU A 188 11.49 4.03 2.18
C LEU A 188 12.56 3.03 2.65
N SER A 189 13.11 3.22 3.86
CA SER A 189 14.04 2.26 4.48
C SER A 189 13.40 0.87 4.72
N GLY A 190 12.07 0.79 4.80
CA GLY A 190 11.33 -0.47 4.94
C GLY A 190 11.17 -1.27 3.65
N ILE A 191 11.46 -0.67 2.48
CA ILE A 191 11.29 -1.32 1.18
C ILE A 191 12.15 -2.58 1.07
N ALA A 192 13.43 -2.49 1.47
CA ALA A 192 14.35 -3.62 1.44
C ALA A 192 13.83 -4.80 2.28
N ALA A 193 13.34 -4.53 3.49
CA ALA A 193 12.83 -5.56 4.40
C ALA A 193 11.56 -6.24 3.87
N LEU A 194 10.59 -5.45 3.36
CA LEU A 194 9.37 -5.98 2.74
C LEU A 194 9.68 -6.79 1.49
N ASN A 195 10.52 -6.25 0.60
CA ASN A 195 10.96 -6.90 -0.62
C ASN A 195 11.61 -8.26 -0.34
N ASP A 196 12.52 -8.32 0.62
CA ASP A 196 13.27 -9.54 0.93
C ASP A 196 12.41 -10.59 1.66
N SER A 197 11.37 -10.14 2.38
CA SER A 197 10.42 -11.05 3.04
C SER A 197 9.65 -11.95 2.07
N ILE A 198 9.54 -11.55 0.79
CA ILE A 198 8.94 -12.35 -0.28
C ILE A 198 9.98 -13.02 -1.19
N GLY A 199 11.28 -12.88 -0.87
CA GLY A 199 12.39 -13.43 -1.68
C GLY A 199 12.88 -12.51 -2.80
N GLY A 200 12.43 -11.27 -2.82
CA GLY A 200 12.75 -10.25 -3.81
C GLY A 200 11.72 -10.11 -4.93
N VAL A 201 11.47 -8.88 -5.36
CA VAL A 201 10.55 -8.58 -6.46
C VAL A 201 11.23 -8.87 -7.81
N VAL A 202 10.59 -9.71 -8.61
CA VAL A 202 11.00 -10.00 -9.99
C VAL A 202 10.22 -9.09 -10.93
N LEU A 203 10.95 -8.34 -11.76
CA LEU A 203 10.34 -7.50 -12.79
C LEU A 203 11.23 -7.41 -14.03
N LYS A 204 10.64 -6.93 -15.14
CA LYS A 204 11.37 -6.59 -16.36
C LYS A 204 11.65 -5.09 -16.33
N SER A 205 12.93 -4.70 -16.23
CA SER A 205 13.32 -3.31 -16.12
C SER A 205 12.80 -2.47 -17.29
N LYS A 206 12.11 -1.37 -17.01
CA LYS A 206 11.69 -0.38 -18.01
C LYS A 206 12.79 0.65 -18.30
N TYR A 207 13.80 0.73 -17.42
CA TYR A 207 14.86 1.74 -17.45
C TYR A 207 16.25 1.09 -17.33
N ASP A 208 17.25 1.78 -17.86
CA ASP A 208 18.63 1.46 -17.59
C ASP A 208 18.97 1.82 -16.14
N PHE A 209 19.70 0.92 -15.45
CA PHE A 209 20.12 1.14 -14.07
C PHE A 209 21.61 0.84 -13.94
N PRO A 210 22.48 1.79 -14.42
CA PRO A 210 23.91 1.57 -14.59
C PRO A 210 24.64 1.18 -13.30
N LYS A 211 24.19 1.69 -12.14
CA LYS A 211 24.76 1.37 -10.82
C LYS A 211 24.82 -0.14 -10.57
N TYR A 212 23.88 -0.92 -11.14
CA TYR A 212 23.78 -2.37 -10.99
C TYR A 212 24.01 -3.12 -12.30
N GLY A 213 24.44 -2.43 -13.36
CA GLY A 213 24.67 -3.03 -14.67
C GLY A 213 23.41 -3.51 -15.40
N ILE A 214 22.24 -3.01 -15.00
CA ILE A 214 20.93 -3.40 -15.54
C ILE A 214 20.60 -2.53 -16.75
N LYS A 215 20.06 -3.16 -17.78
CA LYS A 215 19.55 -2.48 -18.99
C LYS A 215 18.04 -2.63 -19.11
N THR A 216 17.47 -1.71 -19.83
CA THR A 216 16.05 -1.77 -20.25
C THR A 216 15.76 -3.11 -20.92
N GLY A 217 14.76 -3.82 -20.41
CA GLY A 217 14.34 -5.13 -20.90
C GLY A 217 14.93 -6.32 -20.15
N ASP A 218 15.91 -6.13 -19.27
CA ASP A 218 16.42 -7.19 -18.42
C ASP A 218 15.38 -7.66 -17.42
N VAL A 219 15.29 -8.98 -17.23
CA VAL A 219 14.50 -9.57 -16.14
C VAL A 219 15.41 -9.69 -14.92
N ILE A 220 15.04 -9.01 -13.86
CA ILE A 220 15.84 -8.85 -12.64
C ILE A 220 15.06 -9.27 -11.41
N THR A 221 15.78 -9.68 -10.38
CA THR A 221 15.24 -9.86 -9.03
C THR A 221 15.84 -8.78 -8.13
N LEU A 222 15.02 -7.83 -7.72
CA LEU A 222 15.42 -6.78 -6.80
C LEU A 222 15.59 -7.37 -5.39
N LYS A 223 16.71 -7.07 -4.72
CA LYS A 223 17.00 -7.53 -3.35
C LYS A 223 17.70 -6.44 -2.56
N GLY A 224 17.36 -6.39 -1.26
CA GLY A 224 17.97 -5.43 -0.33
C GLY A 224 17.95 -4.00 -0.85
N ASP A 225 19.05 -3.30 -0.72
CA ASP A 225 19.23 -1.90 -1.14
C ASP A 225 18.99 -1.66 -2.63
N MET A 226 19.05 -2.71 -3.46
CA MET A 226 18.73 -2.57 -4.89
C MET A 226 17.24 -2.26 -5.10
N ALA A 227 16.34 -2.83 -4.27
CA ALA A 227 14.91 -2.58 -4.36
C ALA A 227 14.60 -1.12 -3.99
N GLU A 228 15.17 -0.62 -2.89
CA GLU A 228 15.05 0.79 -2.51
C GLU A 228 15.65 1.71 -3.57
N SER A 229 16.88 1.44 -4.00
CA SER A 229 17.53 2.22 -5.05
C SER A 229 16.71 2.26 -6.34
N TYR A 230 16.01 1.18 -6.71
CA TYR A 230 15.19 1.13 -7.93
C TYR A 230 14.02 2.10 -7.87
N VAL A 231 13.34 2.22 -6.74
CA VAL A 231 12.18 3.11 -6.57
C VAL A 231 12.55 4.55 -6.24
N ARG A 232 13.77 4.80 -5.70
CA ARG A 232 14.26 6.15 -5.36
C ARG A 232 14.99 6.84 -6.52
N SER A 233 15.65 6.07 -7.40
CA SER A 233 16.49 6.67 -8.45
C SER A 233 15.71 7.61 -9.34
N ARG A 234 16.28 8.77 -9.61
CA ARG A 234 15.80 9.73 -10.59
C ARG A 234 16.98 10.35 -11.35
N ASP A 235 16.75 10.72 -12.59
CA ASP A 235 17.64 11.58 -13.34
C ASP A 235 17.26 13.02 -13.00
N THR A 236 18.13 13.74 -12.29
CA THR A 236 17.85 15.11 -11.83
C THR A 236 18.01 16.16 -12.94
N ASP A 237 18.43 15.74 -14.12
CA ASP A 237 18.72 16.68 -15.23
C ASP A 237 17.45 17.07 -16.02
N THR A 238 16.31 16.43 -15.73
CA THR A 238 15.06 16.69 -16.44
C THR A 238 13.93 17.07 -15.49
N ILE A 239 13.06 18.00 -15.91
CA ILE A 239 11.88 18.41 -15.17
C ILE A 239 10.87 17.28 -14.99
N THR A 240 10.92 16.25 -15.86
CA THR A 240 10.02 15.09 -15.84
C THR A 240 10.56 13.90 -15.03
N ALA A 241 11.72 14.06 -14.40
CA ALA A 241 12.37 12.97 -13.64
C ALA A 241 11.50 12.33 -12.56
N SER A 242 10.60 13.11 -11.97
CA SER A 242 9.63 12.61 -10.99
C SER A 242 8.57 11.69 -11.60
N LEU A 243 8.17 11.93 -12.86
CA LEU A 243 7.22 11.06 -13.57
C LEU A 243 7.86 9.72 -13.95
N ASP A 244 9.13 9.71 -14.37
CA ASP A 244 9.87 8.48 -14.64
C ASP A 244 10.05 7.65 -13.35
N ARG A 245 10.28 8.33 -12.22
CA ARG A 245 10.33 7.69 -10.91
C ARG A 245 8.97 7.10 -10.53
N LEU A 246 7.87 7.84 -10.74
CA LEU A 246 6.52 7.36 -10.49
C LEU A 246 6.20 6.09 -11.29
N ASP A 247 6.58 6.03 -12.59
CA ASP A 247 6.38 4.83 -13.41
C ASP A 247 7.15 3.60 -12.86
N ARG A 248 8.38 3.78 -12.34
CA ARG A 248 9.13 2.71 -11.66
C ARG A 248 8.46 2.28 -10.35
N GLN A 249 7.96 3.22 -9.56
CA GLN A 249 7.25 2.94 -8.31
C GLN A 249 5.97 2.14 -8.58
N VAL A 250 5.19 2.54 -9.58
CA VAL A 250 4.00 1.79 -10.03
C VAL A 250 4.38 0.38 -10.45
N GLN A 251 5.40 0.23 -11.32
CA GLN A 251 5.87 -1.08 -11.75
C GLN A 251 6.30 -1.97 -10.58
N TYR A 252 7.00 -1.39 -9.61
CA TYR A 252 7.43 -2.13 -8.41
C TYR A 252 6.23 -2.60 -7.59
N VAL A 253 5.27 -1.72 -7.31
CA VAL A 253 4.07 -2.04 -6.52
C VAL A 253 3.23 -3.13 -7.21
N GLU A 254 2.97 -3.01 -8.52
CA GLU A 254 2.27 -4.03 -9.30
C GLU A 254 2.99 -5.39 -9.26
N SER A 255 4.32 -5.37 -9.45
CA SER A 255 5.14 -6.58 -9.41
C SER A 255 5.17 -7.22 -8.03
N PHE A 256 5.25 -6.42 -6.97
CA PHE A 256 5.19 -6.88 -5.59
C PHE A 256 3.87 -7.60 -5.30
N PHE A 257 2.75 -6.94 -5.57
CA PHE A 257 1.43 -7.53 -5.31
C PHE A 257 1.16 -8.77 -6.17
N SER A 258 1.59 -8.78 -7.43
CA SER A 258 1.42 -9.95 -8.31
C SER A 258 2.14 -11.20 -7.80
N GLN A 259 3.24 -11.02 -7.05
CA GLN A 259 4.02 -12.10 -6.45
C GLN A 259 3.54 -12.48 -5.05
N VAL A 260 3.07 -11.50 -4.26
CA VAL A 260 2.51 -11.74 -2.92
C VAL A 260 1.21 -12.53 -2.99
N ALA A 261 0.34 -12.21 -3.94
CA ALA A 261 -0.99 -12.78 -4.02
C ALA A 261 -1.01 -14.32 -4.08
N PRO A 262 -0.27 -14.98 -4.99
CA PRO A 262 -0.23 -16.45 -5.03
C PRO A 262 0.34 -17.07 -3.76
N ALA A 263 1.32 -16.41 -3.11
CA ALA A 263 1.92 -16.88 -1.87
C ALA A 263 0.91 -16.85 -0.71
N VAL A 264 0.12 -15.76 -0.60
CA VAL A 264 -0.95 -15.60 0.38
C VAL A 264 -2.09 -16.60 0.13
N MET A 265 -2.43 -16.85 -1.14
CA MET A 265 -3.47 -17.84 -1.51
C MET A 265 -3.14 -19.26 -1.04
N THR A 266 -1.87 -19.61 -0.99
CA THR A 266 -1.41 -20.94 -0.55
C THR A 266 -1.14 -21.01 0.95
N ASP A 267 -0.80 -19.88 1.58
CA ASP A 267 -0.43 -19.81 2.99
C ASP A 267 -0.84 -18.46 3.63
N PHE A 268 -1.96 -18.48 4.35
CA PHE A 268 -2.48 -17.27 5.03
C PHE A 268 -1.57 -16.71 6.11
N SER A 269 -0.65 -17.49 6.65
CA SER A 269 0.32 -16.97 7.63
C SER A 269 1.23 -15.91 7.03
N LYS A 270 1.38 -15.88 5.71
CA LYS A 270 2.09 -14.85 4.95
C LYS A 270 1.52 -13.45 5.15
N ILE A 271 0.19 -13.32 5.32
CA ILE A 271 -0.46 -12.04 5.62
C ILE A 271 0.09 -11.47 6.93
N SER A 272 0.09 -12.28 7.99
CA SER A 272 0.60 -11.84 9.29
C SER A 272 2.11 -11.57 9.26
N GLN A 273 2.88 -12.34 8.49
CA GLN A 273 4.31 -12.11 8.35
C GLN A 273 4.59 -10.77 7.66
N LEU A 274 3.94 -10.51 6.52
CA LEU A 274 4.07 -9.25 5.78
C LEU A 274 3.60 -8.05 6.61
N TYR A 275 2.47 -8.19 7.29
CA TYR A 275 1.96 -7.16 8.19
C TYR A 275 2.95 -6.82 9.30
N ASN A 276 3.53 -7.84 9.95
CA ASN A 276 4.50 -7.66 11.02
C ASN A 276 5.82 -7.01 10.54
N VAL A 277 6.28 -7.35 9.33
CA VAL A 277 7.45 -6.69 8.75
C VAL A 277 7.11 -5.25 8.39
N GLY A 278 6.01 -5.03 7.67
CA GLY A 278 5.61 -3.71 7.22
C GLY A 278 5.34 -2.73 8.36
N SER A 279 4.68 -3.19 9.45
CA SER A 279 4.33 -2.36 10.59
C SER A 279 5.53 -1.80 11.37
N GLN A 280 6.74 -2.35 11.16
CA GLN A 280 7.97 -1.82 11.77
C GLN A 280 8.48 -0.55 11.06
N TYR A 281 8.03 -0.32 9.83
CA TYR A 281 8.49 0.75 8.95
C TYR A 281 7.33 1.60 8.43
N SER A 282 6.15 1.50 9.02
CA SER A 282 4.99 2.24 8.51
C SER A 282 4.14 2.84 9.61
N GLN A 283 3.53 3.97 9.27
CA GLN A 283 2.38 4.53 9.98
C GLN A 283 1.11 4.18 9.20
N THR A 284 0.12 3.56 9.85
CA THR A 284 -1.10 3.12 9.15
C THR A 284 -2.28 2.99 10.10
N ASN A 285 -3.48 3.28 9.59
CA ASN A 285 -4.75 2.94 10.22
C ASN A 285 -5.37 1.65 9.63
N LEU A 286 -4.63 0.94 8.76
CA LEU A 286 -5.02 -0.33 8.16
C LEU A 286 -4.72 -1.48 9.12
N SER A 287 -5.72 -2.18 9.60
CA SER A 287 -5.55 -3.30 10.52
C SER A 287 -5.24 -4.61 9.80
N LEU A 288 -4.65 -5.57 10.53
CA LEU A 288 -4.49 -6.95 10.03
C LEU A 288 -5.83 -7.56 9.59
N SER A 289 -6.93 -7.18 10.26
CA SER A 289 -8.29 -7.64 9.91
C SER A 289 -8.75 -7.10 8.56
N ASP A 290 -8.48 -5.82 8.28
CA ASP A 290 -8.78 -5.20 6.98
C ASP A 290 -8.02 -5.90 5.86
N ILE A 291 -6.70 -6.09 6.03
CA ILE A 291 -5.85 -6.79 5.05
C ILE A 291 -6.32 -8.23 4.83
N THR A 292 -6.67 -8.95 5.91
CA THR A 292 -7.18 -10.32 5.82
C THR A 292 -8.50 -10.39 5.06
N TYR A 293 -9.40 -9.44 5.30
CA TYR A 293 -10.65 -9.35 4.58
C TYR A 293 -10.43 -9.05 3.09
N LEU A 294 -9.65 -8.02 2.76
CA LEU A 294 -9.31 -7.66 1.37
C LEU A 294 -8.65 -8.83 0.63
N ALA A 295 -7.65 -9.47 1.24
CA ALA A 295 -7.03 -10.66 0.67
C ALA A 295 -8.07 -11.75 0.39
N SER A 296 -9.03 -11.98 1.30
CA SER A 296 -10.09 -12.97 1.11
C SER A 296 -11.04 -12.63 -0.05
N VAL A 297 -11.33 -11.32 -0.25
CA VAL A 297 -12.13 -10.84 -1.38
C VAL A 297 -11.41 -11.09 -2.70
N LEU A 298 -10.17 -10.64 -2.82
CA LEU A 298 -9.34 -10.81 -4.00
C LEU A 298 -9.17 -12.28 -4.38
N MET A 299 -8.90 -13.14 -3.39
CA MET A 299 -8.76 -14.58 -3.57
C MET A 299 -10.05 -15.26 -4.06
N SER A 300 -11.22 -14.82 -3.57
CA SER A 300 -12.51 -15.39 -3.97
C SER A 300 -12.81 -15.19 -5.46
N LYS A 301 -12.16 -14.25 -6.10
CA LYS A 301 -12.33 -13.87 -7.51
C LYS A 301 -11.24 -14.40 -8.43
N GLY A 302 -10.16 -14.95 -7.89
CA GLY A 302 -9.17 -15.76 -8.62
C GLY A 302 -8.11 -15.00 -9.42
N THR A 303 -8.15 -13.67 -9.47
CA THR A 303 -7.13 -12.87 -10.17
C THR A 303 -6.86 -11.56 -9.44
N LEU A 304 -5.56 -11.23 -9.27
CA LEU A 304 -5.08 -9.92 -8.89
C LEU A 304 -4.55 -9.24 -10.15
N ASN A 305 -5.45 -8.66 -10.92
CA ASN A 305 -5.06 -7.72 -11.97
C ASN A 305 -5.36 -6.32 -11.45
N PHE A 306 -4.33 -5.50 -11.38
CA PHE A 306 -4.48 -4.08 -11.11
C PHE A 306 -4.63 -3.35 -12.44
N GLU A 307 -5.68 -2.55 -12.55
CA GLU A 307 -5.79 -1.54 -13.59
C GLU A 307 -5.21 -0.25 -13.03
N THR A 308 -4.19 0.31 -13.70
CA THR A 308 -3.49 1.50 -13.21
C THR A 308 -3.88 2.73 -14.01
N TYR A 309 -4.23 3.78 -13.30
CA TYR A 309 -4.56 5.11 -13.81
C TYR A 309 -3.46 6.08 -13.39
N THR A 310 -2.90 6.79 -14.34
CA THR A 310 -1.97 7.89 -14.08
C THR A 310 -2.63 9.19 -14.48
N ILE A 311 -2.70 10.16 -13.57
CA ILE A 311 -3.25 11.49 -13.85
C ILE A 311 -2.42 12.16 -14.94
N GLN A 312 -3.09 12.58 -16.00
CA GLN A 312 -2.48 13.32 -17.09
C GLN A 312 -2.45 14.81 -16.74
N GLY A 313 -1.49 15.54 -17.30
CA GLY A 313 -1.32 16.97 -17.05
C GLY A 313 -0.04 17.49 -17.66
N GLU A 314 0.31 18.72 -17.32
CA GLU A 314 1.46 19.44 -17.83
C GLU A 314 2.47 19.71 -16.73
N MET A 315 3.73 19.32 -16.95
CA MET A 315 4.84 19.66 -16.07
C MET A 315 5.38 21.05 -16.49
N LYS A 316 5.48 21.94 -15.51
CA LYS A 316 6.07 23.27 -15.68
C LYS A 316 7.17 23.50 -14.65
N SER A 317 8.13 24.34 -14.98
CA SER A 317 9.01 24.91 -13.96
C SER A 317 8.35 26.12 -13.32
N TYR A 318 8.50 26.25 -12.01
CA TYR A 318 8.13 27.47 -11.33
C TYR A 318 9.28 27.91 -10.41
N GLU A 319 9.38 29.23 -10.23
CA GLU A 319 10.35 29.84 -9.33
C GLU A 319 9.64 30.15 -8.02
N ASP A 320 10.16 29.63 -6.92
CA ASP A 320 9.69 29.99 -5.58
C ASP A 320 10.43 31.24 -5.11
N GLU A 321 9.69 32.35 -4.93
CA GLU A 321 10.28 33.62 -4.51
C GLU A 321 10.95 33.57 -3.13
N THR A 322 10.66 32.51 -2.34
CA THR A 322 11.22 32.32 -1.00
C THR A 322 12.53 31.54 -1.01
N LEU A 323 12.81 30.81 -2.08
CA LEU A 323 14.00 29.96 -2.24
C LEU A 323 14.86 30.53 -3.39
N GLU A 324 15.88 31.32 -3.02
CA GLU A 324 16.80 31.93 -3.98
C GLU A 324 17.44 30.84 -4.89
N ASP A 325 17.38 31.07 -6.22
CA ASP A 325 18.07 30.30 -7.28
C ASP A 325 17.63 28.85 -7.51
N THR A 326 16.47 28.40 -7.03
CA THR A 326 15.98 27.03 -7.28
C THR A 326 14.75 27.02 -8.21
N VAL A 327 14.86 26.26 -9.31
CA VAL A 327 13.73 25.98 -10.21
C VAL A 327 13.05 24.69 -9.76
N HIS A 328 11.81 24.81 -9.36
CA HIS A 328 11.00 23.68 -8.91
C HIS A 328 10.12 23.14 -10.05
N ALA A 329 9.87 21.83 -10.02
CA ALA A 329 8.90 21.21 -10.90
C ALA A 329 7.49 21.39 -10.32
N ALA A 330 6.53 21.79 -11.15
CA ALA A 330 5.12 21.87 -10.81
C ALA A 330 4.31 21.09 -11.84
N PHE A 331 3.41 20.24 -11.37
CA PHE A 331 2.51 19.47 -12.22
C PHE A 331 1.10 20.03 -12.11
N TYR A 332 0.54 20.40 -13.25
CA TYR A 332 -0.82 20.90 -13.37
C TYR A 332 -1.68 19.80 -14.01
N PRO A 333 -2.54 19.13 -13.24
CA PRO A 333 -3.36 18.04 -13.74
C PRO A 333 -4.40 18.57 -14.75
N ASP A 334 -4.69 17.74 -15.76
CA ASP A 334 -5.80 17.95 -16.66
C ASP A 334 -7.10 17.58 -15.94
N GLU A 335 -8.02 18.54 -15.81
CA GLU A 335 -9.26 18.36 -15.04
C GLU A 335 -10.14 17.25 -15.62
N ASP A 336 -10.22 17.11 -16.95
CA ASP A 336 -10.97 16.04 -17.60
C ASP A 336 -10.35 14.67 -17.30
N SER A 337 -9.01 14.57 -17.29
CA SER A 337 -8.29 13.35 -16.92
C SER A 337 -8.54 12.94 -15.48
N VAL A 338 -8.51 13.92 -14.54
CA VAL A 338 -8.82 13.64 -13.14
C VAL A 338 -10.26 13.18 -12.99
N MET A 339 -11.22 13.92 -13.58
CA MET A 339 -12.64 13.56 -13.50
C MET A 339 -12.91 12.18 -14.10
N GLN A 340 -12.34 11.86 -15.27
CA GLN A 340 -12.52 10.56 -15.88
C GLN A 340 -11.94 9.43 -15.00
N THR A 341 -10.76 9.66 -14.42
CA THR A 341 -10.14 8.71 -13.48
C THR A 341 -11.04 8.48 -12.25
N VAL A 342 -11.58 9.55 -11.67
CA VAL A 342 -12.50 9.46 -10.52
C VAL A 342 -13.76 8.67 -10.88
N LEU A 343 -14.35 8.95 -12.06
CA LEU A 343 -15.54 8.24 -12.53
C LEU A 343 -15.27 6.75 -12.78
N ASP A 344 -14.14 6.44 -13.40
CA ASP A 344 -13.77 5.06 -13.72
C ASP A 344 -13.43 4.22 -12.49
N VAL A 345 -12.91 4.86 -11.44
CA VAL A 345 -12.46 4.16 -10.23
C VAL A 345 -13.55 4.10 -9.16
N PHE A 346 -14.24 5.22 -8.90
CA PHE A 346 -15.15 5.34 -7.76
C PHE A 346 -16.64 5.30 -8.11
N TYR A 347 -16.98 5.35 -9.39
CA TYR A 347 -18.38 5.42 -9.81
C TYR A 347 -18.75 4.30 -10.78
N THR A 348 -20.05 4.03 -10.86
CA THR A 348 -20.63 3.11 -11.85
C THR A 348 -21.56 3.90 -12.76
N ARG A 349 -21.42 3.75 -14.07
CA ARG A 349 -22.32 4.38 -15.05
C ARG A 349 -23.72 3.80 -14.94
N ILE A 350 -24.74 4.68 -14.85
CA ILE A 350 -26.16 4.31 -14.69
C ILE A 350 -27.06 4.84 -15.82
N GLY A 351 -26.55 5.62 -16.75
CA GLY A 351 -27.33 6.20 -17.84
C GLY A 351 -26.50 6.64 -19.03
#